data_61e411972b3e9ce26098df5057675019
#
_entry.id   61e411972b3e9ce26098df5057675019
#
_cell.length_a   1.000
_cell.length_b   1.000
_cell.length_c   1.000
_cell.angle_alpha   90.00
_cell.angle_beta   90.00
_cell.angle_gamma   90.00
#
_symmetry.space_group_name_H-M   'P 1'
#
loop_
_entity.id
_entity.type
_entity.pdbx_description
1 polymer ?
#
loop_
_entity_poly.entity_id
_entity_poly.type
_entity_poly.pdbx_seq_one_letter_code
_entity_poly.pdbx_strand_id
1 'polypeptide(L)'
;MRLPYFYQQVLGFLSVILVLLLITGLSLLRFSRTSALNDTEETLFAYGEALVEGNLKLEQLNYAQNLLDNQGIDLAIFDNKGERVYPLESTQPAPYLSEERKEQLRRGQRLSLTIQEQDLHGNERETALVYLPFFSQETSAYAGYVAVSAPVSWIDEEMQDLQSNLLYAFLFSSLGALVISLVFASYQVNRINQLRKAAHQVTSGNFDIRLDHKERDEVDDLIEDFNTMVAALKDYNQEVARQEERRKDFMADAAHEMRTPLTTINGLLEGLEYDVIPEEQKHRSIKLMQKETRRLIRLVNENLDYENIRSNRIVLNKQEFQVKEVVESVTEQLRESAEESHNRLQVDVEEDVMVYADYDRFTQILVNLVRNAVQFTENGLIQVHAHVEEGNTVVTVSDNGIGMTEEQKTNMWERYYKADLSRTNKKYGESGLGMAIVQQLVRLHGASIHVDSKPNEGTSFTLTFPHQPLDTEE
;
A
#
# COMPACT_ATOMS: atom_id res chain seq x y z
N MET A 1 -20.30 10.91 -21.97
CA MET A 1 -20.14 9.44 -21.75
C MET A 1 -18.69 9.18 -21.35
N ARG A 2 -18.42 8.57 -20.20
CA ARG A 2 -17.05 8.15 -19.85
C ARG A 2 -16.77 6.83 -20.55
N LEU A 3 -15.80 6.83 -21.47
CA LEU A 3 -15.35 5.60 -22.12
C LEU A 3 -14.77 4.66 -21.04
N PRO A 4 -15.09 3.35 -21.09
CA PRO A 4 -14.45 2.37 -20.22
C PRO A 4 -12.92 2.43 -20.36
N TYR A 5 -12.19 2.17 -19.26
CA TYR A 5 -10.72 2.26 -19.20
C TYR A 5 -10.03 1.42 -20.29
N PHE A 6 -10.58 0.28 -20.62
CA PHE A 6 -10.12 -0.58 -21.72
C PHE A 6 -10.02 0.19 -23.04
N TYR A 7 -11.09 0.88 -23.45
CA TYR A 7 -11.10 1.63 -24.72
C TYR A 7 -10.17 2.84 -24.70
N GLN A 8 -10.00 3.47 -23.53
CA GLN A 8 -9.06 4.57 -23.38
C GLN A 8 -7.61 4.09 -23.61
N GLN A 9 -7.23 2.94 -23.07
CA GLN A 9 -5.92 2.34 -23.28
C GLN A 9 -5.68 1.95 -24.75
N VAL A 10 -6.64 1.24 -25.36
CA VAL A 10 -6.54 0.86 -26.78
C VAL A 10 -6.40 2.08 -27.67
N LEU A 11 -7.25 3.11 -27.51
CA LEU A 11 -7.17 4.33 -28.29
C LEU A 11 -5.88 5.09 -28.06
N GLY A 12 -5.40 5.16 -26.80
CA GLY A 12 -4.14 5.81 -26.46
C GLY A 12 -2.95 5.17 -27.18
N PHE A 13 -2.76 3.87 -27.04
CA PHE A 13 -1.67 3.16 -27.72
C PHE A 13 -1.76 3.24 -29.24
N LEU A 14 -2.96 3.01 -29.79
CA LEU A 14 -3.19 3.05 -31.24
C LEU A 14 -2.90 4.45 -31.79
N SER A 15 -3.33 5.52 -31.12
CA SER A 15 -3.09 6.90 -31.58
C SER A 15 -1.61 7.23 -31.64
N VAL A 16 -0.82 6.84 -30.64
CA VAL A 16 0.64 7.07 -30.62
C VAL A 16 1.31 6.35 -31.77
N ILE A 17 0.98 5.08 -32.01
CA ILE A 17 1.57 4.28 -33.08
C ILE A 17 1.20 4.86 -34.45
N LEU A 18 -0.07 5.24 -34.67
CA LEU A 18 -0.51 5.85 -35.93
C LEU A 18 0.18 7.17 -36.21
N VAL A 19 0.34 8.02 -35.20
CA VAL A 19 1.07 9.32 -35.36
C VAL A 19 2.52 9.08 -35.73
N LEU A 20 3.20 8.14 -35.05
CA LEU A 20 4.58 7.77 -35.37
C LEU A 20 4.72 7.24 -36.81
N LEU A 21 3.84 6.34 -37.22
CA LEU A 21 3.84 5.79 -38.58
C LEU A 21 3.61 6.89 -39.63
N LEU A 22 2.69 7.82 -39.37
CA LEU A 22 2.40 8.94 -40.27
C LEU A 22 3.61 9.89 -40.39
N ILE A 23 4.24 10.25 -39.30
CA ILE A 23 5.43 11.12 -39.30
C ILE A 23 6.58 10.44 -40.03
N THR A 24 6.82 9.17 -39.74
CA THR A 24 7.90 8.40 -40.38
C THR A 24 7.65 8.21 -41.88
N GLY A 25 6.41 7.90 -42.27
CA GLY A 25 6.03 7.76 -43.68
C GLY A 25 6.20 9.05 -44.48
N LEU A 26 5.70 10.18 -43.95
CA LEU A 26 5.85 11.51 -44.57
C LEU A 26 7.33 11.93 -44.65
N SER A 27 8.11 11.66 -43.61
CA SER A 27 9.56 11.95 -43.62
C SER A 27 10.32 11.14 -44.67
N LEU A 28 9.98 9.85 -44.77
CA LEU A 28 10.62 8.96 -45.77
C LEU A 28 10.27 9.37 -47.18
N LEU A 29 9.02 9.72 -47.50
CA LEU A 29 8.60 10.21 -48.78
C LEU A 29 9.35 11.49 -49.18
N ARG A 30 9.45 12.46 -48.26
CA ARG A 30 10.21 13.71 -48.51
C ARG A 30 11.70 13.43 -48.73
N PHE A 31 12.31 12.60 -47.90
CA PHE A 31 13.71 12.24 -47.99
C PHE A 31 14.00 11.54 -49.32
N SER A 32 13.20 10.54 -49.70
CA SER A 32 13.36 9.78 -50.94
C SER A 32 13.24 10.69 -52.17
N ARG A 33 12.24 11.61 -52.19
CA ARG A 33 12.10 12.57 -53.30
C ARG A 33 13.31 13.49 -53.41
N THR A 34 13.78 14.02 -52.28
CA THR A 34 14.94 14.95 -52.30
C THR A 34 16.22 14.21 -52.74
N SER A 35 16.41 12.96 -52.25
CA SER A 35 17.54 12.15 -52.65
C SER A 35 17.52 11.83 -54.14
N ALA A 36 16.37 11.42 -54.68
CA ALA A 36 16.22 11.13 -56.10
C ALA A 36 16.50 12.36 -57.01
N LEU A 37 16.05 13.55 -56.59
CA LEU A 37 16.34 14.80 -57.29
C LEU A 37 17.86 15.09 -57.28
N ASN A 38 18.53 14.98 -56.14
CA ASN A 38 19.97 15.21 -56.02
C ASN A 38 20.77 14.23 -56.86
N ASP A 39 20.42 12.90 -56.81
CA ASP A 39 21.07 11.89 -57.63
C ASP A 39 20.90 12.11 -59.12
N THR A 40 19.72 12.62 -59.53
CA THR A 40 19.45 13.04 -60.88
C THR A 40 20.31 14.23 -61.29
N GLU A 41 20.37 15.29 -60.46
CA GLU A 41 21.23 16.44 -60.74
C GLU A 41 22.69 16.09 -60.87
N GLU A 42 23.22 15.22 -59.96
CA GLU A 42 24.61 14.72 -60.06
C GLU A 42 24.86 13.92 -61.36
N THR A 43 23.91 13.09 -61.76
CA THR A 43 23.98 12.36 -63.04
C THR A 43 23.99 13.28 -64.21
N LEU A 44 23.14 14.30 -64.26
CA LEU A 44 23.11 15.32 -65.34
C LEU A 44 24.42 16.13 -65.38
N PHE A 45 24.98 16.48 -64.20
CA PHE A 45 26.29 17.13 -64.15
C PHE A 45 27.36 16.24 -64.72
N ALA A 46 27.41 14.94 -64.40
CA ALA A 46 28.40 13.98 -64.92
C ALA A 46 28.30 13.88 -66.45
N TYR A 47 27.08 13.85 -67.02
CA TYR A 47 26.92 13.85 -68.48
C TYR A 47 27.44 15.19 -69.14
N GLY A 48 27.10 16.33 -68.50
CA GLY A 48 27.57 17.61 -68.92
C GLY A 48 29.10 17.76 -68.87
N GLU A 49 29.73 17.32 -67.80
CA GLU A 49 31.20 17.30 -67.65
C GLU A 49 31.87 16.45 -68.70
N ALA A 50 31.36 15.22 -68.95
CA ALA A 50 31.85 14.38 -69.98
C ALA A 50 31.82 15.01 -71.40
N LEU A 51 30.76 15.81 -71.62
CA LEU A 51 30.64 16.53 -72.90
C LEU A 51 31.62 17.71 -73.03
N VAL A 52 31.82 18.44 -71.94
CA VAL A 52 32.73 19.60 -71.88
C VAL A 52 34.18 19.12 -71.97
N GLU A 53 34.58 18.08 -71.26
CA GLU A 53 35.96 17.51 -71.28
C GLU A 53 36.26 16.80 -72.57
N GLY A 54 35.28 16.17 -73.19
CA GLY A 54 35.44 15.34 -74.38
C GLY A 54 35.77 16.09 -75.68
N ASN A 55 35.65 17.43 -75.75
CA ASN A 55 35.83 18.30 -76.87
C ASN A 55 35.25 17.69 -78.16
N LEU A 56 33.99 17.27 -78.11
CA LEU A 56 33.31 16.44 -79.08
C LEU A 56 33.04 17.21 -80.40
N LYS A 57 33.35 16.55 -81.54
CA LYS A 57 32.96 17.03 -82.85
C LYS A 57 31.45 16.88 -83.05
N LEU A 58 30.90 17.64 -84.02
CA LEU A 58 29.44 17.69 -84.26
C LEU A 58 28.81 16.31 -84.46
N GLU A 59 29.49 15.40 -85.17
CA GLU A 59 29.03 14.01 -85.34
C GLU A 59 28.98 13.21 -84.06
N GLN A 60 29.93 13.45 -83.16
CA GLN A 60 29.97 12.82 -81.82
C GLN A 60 28.89 13.37 -80.86
N LEU A 61 28.62 14.70 -81.03
CA LEU A 61 27.52 15.35 -80.28
C LEU A 61 26.15 14.78 -80.72
N ASN A 62 25.95 14.58 -82.06
CA ASN A 62 24.71 13.95 -82.53
C ASN A 62 24.55 12.50 -82.07
N TYR A 63 25.63 11.75 -81.94
CA TYR A 63 25.60 10.39 -81.41
C TYR A 63 25.29 10.42 -79.89
N ALA A 64 25.92 11.30 -79.12
CA ALA A 64 25.66 11.49 -77.71
C ALA A 64 24.24 11.94 -77.50
N GLN A 65 23.68 12.87 -78.21
CA GLN A 65 22.33 13.29 -78.19
C GLN A 65 21.34 12.15 -78.41
N ASN A 66 21.51 11.37 -79.44
CA ASN A 66 20.66 10.19 -79.71
C ASN A 66 20.67 9.13 -78.54
N LEU A 67 21.81 9.00 -77.87
CA LEU A 67 21.89 8.11 -76.71
C LEU A 67 21.18 8.66 -75.50
N LEU A 68 21.29 9.98 -75.24
CA LEU A 68 20.67 10.71 -74.19
C LEU A 68 19.16 10.86 -74.41
N ASP A 69 18.74 11.11 -75.67
CA ASP A 69 17.31 11.17 -76.05
C ASP A 69 16.55 9.88 -75.73
N ASN A 70 17.19 8.72 -75.92
CA ASN A 70 16.64 7.41 -75.52
C ASN A 70 16.44 7.27 -74.04
N GLN A 71 17.14 8.09 -73.28
CA GLN A 71 16.99 8.18 -71.80
C GLN A 71 16.14 9.37 -71.37
N GLY A 72 15.53 10.10 -72.32
CA GLY A 72 14.73 11.29 -72.06
C GLY A 72 15.57 12.48 -71.57
N ILE A 73 16.88 12.48 -71.85
CA ILE A 73 17.79 13.55 -71.47
C ILE A 73 18.06 14.44 -72.66
N ASP A 74 17.70 15.72 -72.55
CA ASP A 74 17.96 16.69 -73.57
C ASP A 74 19.26 17.44 -73.32
N LEU A 75 19.99 17.73 -74.42
CA LEU A 75 21.25 18.45 -74.39
C LEU A 75 21.15 19.73 -75.22
N ALA A 76 21.68 20.83 -74.75
CA ALA A 76 21.82 22.07 -75.48
C ALA A 76 23.14 22.77 -75.12
N ILE A 77 23.79 23.34 -76.13
CA ILE A 77 25.06 24.06 -75.97
C ILE A 77 24.82 25.51 -76.41
N PHE A 78 25.29 26.44 -75.61
CA PHE A 78 25.14 27.88 -75.81
C PHE A 78 26.49 28.58 -75.82
N ASP A 79 26.63 29.60 -76.63
CA ASP A 79 27.83 30.43 -76.72
C ASP A 79 27.97 31.41 -75.53
N ASN A 80 29.02 32.23 -75.57
CA ASN A 80 29.32 33.24 -74.59
C ASN A 80 28.30 34.38 -74.55
N LYS A 81 27.47 34.52 -75.61
CA LYS A 81 26.34 35.47 -75.66
C LYS A 81 25.04 34.84 -75.20
N GLY A 82 24.98 33.54 -75.06
CA GLY A 82 23.78 32.78 -74.68
C GLY A 82 22.93 32.41 -75.90
N GLU A 83 23.53 32.47 -77.12
CA GLU A 83 22.87 31.97 -78.32
C GLU A 83 23.10 30.46 -78.43
N ARG A 84 22.03 29.73 -78.83
CA ARG A 84 22.13 28.24 -78.97
C ARG A 84 23.00 27.85 -80.13
N VAL A 85 24.03 27.09 -79.87
CA VAL A 85 24.98 26.57 -80.85
C VAL A 85 24.60 25.15 -81.26
N TYR A 86 24.03 24.38 -80.36
CA TYR A 86 23.59 23.00 -80.58
C TYR A 86 22.37 22.68 -79.74
N PRO A 87 21.40 21.89 -80.29
CA PRO A 87 21.16 21.60 -81.70
C PRO A 87 20.69 22.83 -82.45
N LEU A 88 21.08 22.91 -83.80
CA LEU A 88 20.71 24.09 -84.62
C LEU A 88 19.25 24.14 -85.01
N GLU A 89 18.55 23.01 -85.11
CA GLU A 89 17.14 22.89 -85.49
C GLU A 89 16.26 22.49 -84.30
N SER A 90 16.26 23.26 -83.23
CA SER A 90 15.36 23.00 -82.11
C SER A 90 14.17 24.05 -82.11
N THR A 91 12.96 23.52 -82.06
CA THR A 91 11.73 24.29 -81.91
C THR A 91 11.44 24.72 -80.48
N GLN A 92 12.18 24.17 -79.50
CA GLN A 92 11.99 24.56 -78.10
C GLN A 92 12.72 25.86 -77.77
N PRO A 93 12.08 26.84 -77.08
CA PRO A 93 12.74 28.04 -76.64
C PRO A 93 13.83 27.69 -75.60
N ALA A 94 14.96 28.40 -75.70
CA ALA A 94 16.00 28.24 -74.69
C ALA A 94 15.46 28.64 -73.31
N PRO A 95 15.69 27.86 -72.28
CA PRO A 95 15.27 28.27 -70.93
C PRO A 95 15.89 29.59 -70.56
N TYR A 96 15.07 30.52 -70.11
CA TYR A 96 15.52 31.87 -69.75
C TYR A 96 16.42 31.83 -68.51
N LEU A 97 17.69 32.20 -68.70
CA LEU A 97 18.66 32.41 -67.64
C LEU A 97 18.76 33.90 -67.32
N SER A 98 18.55 34.21 -66.05
CA SER A 98 18.73 35.60 -65.56
C SER A 98 20.22 36.02 -65.74
N GLU A 99 20.46 37.30 -65.89
CA GLU A 99 21.85 37.82 -66.06
C GLU A 99 22.72 37.48 -64.82
N GLU A 100 22.13 37.41 -63.62
CA GLU A 100 22.83 37.00 -62.40
C GLU A 100 23.34 35.56 -62.50
N ARG A 101 22.55 34.64 -63.05
CA ARG A 101 22.94 33.23 -63.24
C ARG A 101 23.96 33.05 -64.37
N LYS A 102 23.86 33.88 -65.45
CA LYS A 102 24.90 33.89 -66.46
C LYS A 102 26.24 34.39 -65.94
N GLU A 103 26.23 35.35 -65.01
CA GLU A 103 27.45 35.82 -64.33
C GLU A 103 28.08 34.74 -63.44
N GLN A 104 27.25 33.92 -62.74
CA GLN A 104 27.72 32.78 -61.98
C GLN A 104 28.41 31.73 -62.89
N LEU A 105 27.84 31.41 -64.05
CA LEU A 105 28.44 30.55 -65.03
C LEU A 105 29.76 31.13 -65.58
N ARG A 106 29.84 32.45 -65.86
CA ARG A 106 31.11 33.10 -66.27
C ARG A 106 32.20 33.01 -65.23
N ARG A 107 31.83 32.88 -63.90
CA ARG A 107 32.76 32.65 -62.79
C ARG A 107 33.15 31.18 -62.61
N GLY A 108 32.66 30.31 -63.48
CA GLY A 108 32.93 28.89 -63.38
C GLY A 108 32.04 28.09 -62.46
N GLN A 109 30.96 28.69 -61.96
CA GLN A 109 30.04 27.98 -61.09
C GLN A 109 29.05 27.15 -61.92
N ARG A 110 28.85 25.90 -61.52
CA ARG A 110 27.80 25.03 -62.07
C ARG A 110 26.46 25.38 -61.38
N LEU A 111 25.35 25.29 -62.12
CA LEU A 111 24.02 25.62 -61.62
C LEU A 111 23.04 24.49 -61.87
N SER A 112 22.22 24.17 -60.90
CA SER A 112 21.04 23.33 -61.07
C SER A 112 19.76 24.12 -60.86
N LEU A 113 18.73 23.77 -61.60
CA LEU A 113 17.41 24.37 -61.55
C LEU A 113 16.35 23.31 -61.83
N THR A 114 15.29 23.34 -61.04
CA THR A 114 14.05 22.63 -61.42
C THR A 114 13.07 23.64 -61.97
N ILE A 115 12.63 23.47 -63.20
CA ILE A 115 11.68 24.35 -63.89
C ILE A 115 10.38 23.56 -64.16
N GLN A 116 9.26 24.29 -64.17
CA GLN A 116 7.99 23.78 -64.67
C GLN A 116 7.85 24.18 -66.13
N GLU A 117 7.79 23.21 -66.99
CA GLU A 117 7.58 23.42 -68.44
C GLU A 117 6.27 22.77 -68.85
N GLN A 118 5.55 23.43 -69.81
CA GLN A 118 4.34 22.82 -70.39
C GLN A 118 4.75 21.95 -71.59
N ASP A 119 4.32 20.70 -71.57
CA ASP A 119 4.51 19.82 -72.73
C ASP A 119 3.60 20.24 -73.90
N LEU A 120 3.79 19.59 -75.05
CA LEU A 120 3.02 19.88 -76.27
C LEU A 120 1.50 19.63 -76.10
N HIS A 121 1.09 19.00 -75.02
CA HIS A 121 -0.31 18.72 -74.66
C HIS A 121 -0.83 19.66 -73.58
N GLY A 122 -0.04 20.64 -73.12
CA GLY A 122 -0.40 21.60 -72.08
C GLY A 122 -0.29 21.07 -70.63
N ASN A 123 0.31 19.86 -70.40
CA ASN A 123 0.57 19.35 -69.09
C ASN A 123 1.85 19.99 -68.54
N GLU A 124 1.80 20.42 -67.27
CA GLU A 124 2.95 20.91 -66.55
C GLU A 124 3.89 19.74 -66.25
N ARG A 125 5.15 19.78 -66.77
CA ARG A 125 6.20 18.83 -66.46
C ARG A 125 7.28 19.52 -65.65
N GLU A 126 7.62 18.96 -64.53
CA GLU A 126 8.85 19.35 -63.82
C GLU A 126 10.05 18.78 -64.53
N THR A 127 11.03 19.63 -64.89
CA THR A 127 12.27 19.24 -65.55
C THR A 127 13.44 19.72 -64.71
N ALA A 128 14.32 18.74 -64.36
CA ALA A 128 15.61 19.05 -63.76
C ALA A 128 16.57 19.53 -64.84
N LEU A 129 17.20 20.66 -64.64
CA LEU A 129 18.06 21.31 -65.61
C LEU A 129 19.38 21.72 -64.96
N VAL A 130 20.50 21.28 -65.52
CA VAL A 130 21.82 21.65 -65.02
C VAL A 130 22.56 22.44 -66.08
N TYR A 131 23.35 23.39 -65.67
CA TYR A 131 24.17 24.22 -66.49
C TYR A 131 25.63 24.11 -66.06
N LEU A 132 26.52 23.83 -67.05
CA LEU A 132 27.96 23.72 -66.84
C LEU A 132 28.69 24.73 -67.76
N PRO A 133 29.47 25.64 -67.20
CA PRO A 133 30.28 26.55 -67.99
C PRO A 133 31.45 25.79 -68.65
N PHE A 134 31.81 26.17 -69.88
CA PHE A 134 33.00 25.73 -70.47
C PHE A 134 33.90 26.86 -70.96
N PHE A 135 35.18 26.64 -70.95
CA PHE A 135 36.18 27.65 -71.23
C PHE A 135 37.06 27.17 -72.43
N SER A 136 37.48 28.15 -73.18
CA SER A 136 38.40 27.86 -74.34
C SER A 136 39.75 27.30 -73.84
N GLN A 137 40.17 26.20 -74.36
CA GLN A 137 41.47 25.57 -74.03
C GLN A 137 42.67 26.46 -74.37
N GLU A 138 42.55 27.33 -75.39
CA GLU A 138 43.67 28.17 -75.85
C GLU A 138 43.76 29.51 -75.06
N THR A 139 42.61 30.09 -74.64
CA THR A 139 42.57 31.44 -74.02
C THR A 139 42.13 31.43 -72.59
N SER A 140 41.69 30.31 -72.04
CA SER A 140 41.04 30.18 -70.70
C SER A 140 39.85 31.16 -70.52
N ALA A 141 39.35 31.73 -71.63
CA ALA A 141 38.21 32.61 -71.61
C ALA A 141 36.90 31.81 -71.61
N TYR A 142 35.88 32.38 -70.93
CA TYR A 142 34.53 31.81 -70.96
C TYR A 142 34.00 31.70 -72.39
N ALA A 143 33.74 30.48 -72.86
CA ALA A 143 33.33 30.14 -74.22
C ALA A 143 31.81 29.92 -74.34
N GLY A 144 31.16 29.54 -73.23
CA GLY A 144 29.72 29.27 -73.19
C GLY A 144 29.34 28.34 -72.11
N TYR A 145 28.18 27.74 -72.22
CA TYR A 145 27.70 26.74 -71.26
C TYR A 145 26.93 25.61 -71.96
N VAL A 146 26.98 24.45 -71.29
CA VAL A 146 26.20 23.27 -71.67
C VAL A 146 25.00 23.20 -70.73
N ALA A 147 23.80 22.99 -71.26
CA ALA A 147 22.59 22.73 -70.55
C ALA A 147 22.17 21.29 -70.77
N VAL A 148 21.99 20.53 -69.70
CA VAL A 148 21.51 19.13 -69.74
C VAL A 148 20.23 19.10 -68.92
N SER A 149 19.15 18.54 -69.47
CA SER A 149 17.87 18.46 -68.79
C SER A 149 17.27 17.06 -68.84
N ALA A 150 16.53 16.72 -67.82
CA ALA A 150 15.76 15.47 -67.76
C ALA A 150 14.41 15.73 -67.10
N PRO A 151 13.34 15.07 -67.57
CA PRO A 151 12.03 15.18 -66.94
C PRO A 151 12.02 14.49 -65.56
N VAL A 152 11.42 15.14 -64.57
CA VAL A 152 11.28 14.58 -63.22
C VAL A 152 10.20 13.47 -63.15
N SER A 153 9.40 13.33 -64.24
CA SER A 153 8.29 12.34 -64.28
C SER A 153 8.69 10.88 -64.02
N TRP A 154 9.90 10.51 -64.35
CA TRP A 154 10.41 9.16 -64.00
C TRP A 154 10.65 8.98 -62.51
N ILE A 155 11.00 10.07 -61.78
CA ILE A 155 11.09 10.05 -60.32
C ILE A 155 9.67 9.91 -59.76
N ASP A 156 8.66 10.52 -60.40
CA ASP A 156 7.27 10.41 -59.93
C ASP A 156 6.70 9.00 -60.08
N GLU A 157 7.07 8.26 -61.15
CA GLU A 157 6.71 6.82 -61.30
C GLU A 157 7.37 5.96 -60.23
N GLU A 158 8.65 6.11 -59.95
CA GLU A 158 9.35 5.38 -58.89
C GLU A 158 8.80 5.74 -57.51
N MET A 159 8.43 7.02 -57.29
CA MET A 159 7.78 7.50 -56.10
C MET A 159 6.35 6.93 -55.90
N GLN A 160 5.61 6.67 -56.99
CA GLN A 160 4.30 6.05 -56.93
C GLN A 160 4.36 4.61 -56.44
N ASP A 161 5.33 3.85 -56.84
CA ASP A 161 5.61 2.50 -56.35
C ASP A 161 6.00 2.52 -54.86
N LEU A 162 6.85 3.47 -54.48
CA LEU A 162 7.22 3.68 -53.07
C LEU A 162 5.98 4.06 -52.23
N GLN A 163 5.13 4.97 -52.71
CA GLN A 163 3.87 5.37 -52.01
C GLN A 163 2.93 4.19 -51.79
N SER A 164 2.72 3.34 -52.78
CA SER A 164 1.88 2.16 -52.66
C SER A 164 2.45 1.13 -51.67
N ASN A 165 3.75 0.89 -51.71
CA ASN A 165 4.43 0.00 -50.78
C ASN A 165 4.34 0.54 -49.32
N LEU A 166 4.52 1.85 -49.13
CA LEU A 166 4.35 2.51 -47.81
C LEU A 166 2.91 2.43 -47.33
N LEU A 167 1.92 2.58 -48.22
CA LEU A 167 0.49 2.41 -47.86
C LEU A 167 0.21 1.00 -47.36
N TYR A 168 0.71 -0.05 -48.04
CA TYR A 168 0.55 -1.42 -47.55
C TYR A 168 1.28 -1.62 -46.24
N ALA A 169 2.51 -1.14 -46.10
CA ALA A 169 3.25 -1.20 -44.86
C ALA A 169 2.51 -0.51 -43.71
N PHE A 170 1.91 0.67 -43.94
CA PHE A 170 1.08 1.38 -42.98
C PHE A 170 -0.15 0.59 -42.57
N LEU A 171 -0.87 -0.03 -43.52
CA LEU A 171 -2.05 -0.84 -43.23
C LEU A 171 -1.71 -2.07 -42.40
N PHE A 172 -0.66 -2.82 -42.78
CA PHE A 172 -0.22 -4.01 -42.02
C PHE A 172 0.28 -3.63 -40.61
N SER A 173 1.08 -2.56 -40.51
CA SER A 173 1.56 -2.08 -39.24
C SER A 173 0.43 -1.59 -38.33
N SER A 174 -0.58 -0.91 -38.88
CA SER A 174 -1.77 -0.46 -38.15
C SER A 174 -2.60 -1.63 -37.63
N LEU A 175 -2.75 -2.70 -38.43
CA LEU A 175 -3.44 -3.90 -38.00
C LEU A 175 -2.66 -4.61 -36.89
N GLY A 176 -1.33 -4.72 -37.01
CA GLY A 176 -0.47 -5.28 -35.99
C GLY A 176 -0.53 -4.46 -34.69
N ALA A 177 -0.49 -3.15 -34.80
CA ALA A 177 -0.62 -2.22 -33.67
C ALA A 177 -1.96 -2.38 -32.94
N LEU A 178 -3.05 -2.55 -33.71
CA LEU A 178 -4.38 -2.79 -33.13
C LEU A 178 -4.40 -4.08 -32.31
N VAL A 179 -3.86 -5.18 -32.86
CA VAL A 179 -3.81 -6.47 -32.16
C VAL A 179 -2.99 -6.37 -30.87
N ILE A 180 -1.80 -5.78 -30.97
CA ILE A 180 -0.92 -5.59 -29.79
C ILE A 180 -1.62 -4.72 -28.72
N SER A 181 -2.26 -3.61 -29.12
CA SER A 181 -3.01 -2.73 -28.23
C SER A 181 -4.16 -3.46 -27.52
N LEU A 182 -4.90 -4.30 -28.24
CA LEU A 182 -6.01 -5.09 -27.68
C LEU A 182 -5.48 -6.11 -26.64
N VAL A 183 -4.41 -6.83 -26.95
CA VAL A 183 -3.82 -7.83 -26.06
C VAL A 183 -3.28 -7.15 -24.79
N PHE A 184 -2.52 -6.07 -24.95
CA PHE A 184 -1.94 -5.36 -23.81
C PHE A 184 -2.99 -4.71 -22.93
N ALA A 185 -3.97 -4.02 -23.53
CA ALA A 185 -5.09 -3.42 -22.80
C ALA A 185 -5.91 -4.46 -22.06
N SER A 186 -6.19 -5.62 -22.69
CA SER A 186 -6.91 -6.73 -22.03
C SER A 186 -6.15 -7.27 -20.83
N TYR A 187 -4.84 -7.43 -20.94
CA TYR A 187 -3.99 -7.90 -19.83
C TYR A 187 -4.03 -6.92 -18.65
N GLN A 188 -3.77 -5.64 -18.88
CA GLN A 188 -3.76 -4.62 -17.83
C GLN A 188 -5.13 -4.43 -17.16
N VAL A 189 -6.18 -4.32 -17.97
CA VAL A 189 -7.54 -4.10 -17.45
C VAL A 189 -8.04 -5.31 -16.65
N ASN A 190 -7.67 -6.52 -17.03
CA ASN A 190 -8.05 -7.72 -16.28
C ASN A 190 -7.44 -7.74 -14.88
N ARG A 191 -6.16 -7.36 -14.73
CA ARG A 191 -5.48 -7.26 -13.42
C ARG A 191 -6.16 -6.24 -12.50
N ILE A 192 -6.46 -5.05 -13.01
CA ILE A 192 -7.18 -4.00 -12.27
C ILE A 192 -8.59 -4.45 -11.88
N ASN A 193 -9.28 -5.16 -12.76
CA ASN A 193 -10.62 -5.70 -12.46
C ASN A 193 -10.58 -6.80 -11.39
N GLN A 194 -9.53 -7.62 -11.32
CA GLN A 194 -9.35 -8.60 -10.25
C GLN A 194 -9.19 -7.89 -8.91
N LEU A 195 -8.34 -6.86 -8.83
CA LEU A 195 -8.16 -6.04 -7.63
C LEU A 195 -9.48 -5.38 -7.20
N ARG A 196 -10.23 -4.79 -8.15
CA ARG A 196 -11.54 -4.18 -7.88
C ARG A 196 -12.55 -5.18 -7.32
N LYS A 197 -12.61 -6.40 -7.90
CA LYS A 197 -13.50 -7.45 -7.42
C LYS A 197 -13.13 -7.91 -6.01
N ALA A 198 -11.83 -8.09 -5.73
CA ALA A 198 -11.32 -8.43 -4.42
C ALA A 198 -11.67 -7.34 -3.39
N ALA A 199 -11.43 -6.07 -3.72
CA ALA A 199 -11.80 -4.95 -2.86
C ALA A 199 -13.31 -4.93 -2.55
N HIS A 200 -14.15 -5.27 -3.52
CA HIS A 200 -15.60 -5.36 -3.30
C HIS A 200 -16.01 -6.53 -2.39
N GLN A 201 -15.28 -7.63 -2.43
CA GLN A 201 -15.47 -8.74 -1.50
C GLN A 201 -15.06 -8.37 -0.07
N VAL A 202 -13.95 -7.64 0.10
CA VAL A 202 -13.53 -7.11 1.41
C VAL A 202 -14.60 -6.18 2.00
N THR A 203 -15.20 -5.29 1.20
CA THR A 203 -16.29 -4.42 1.67
C THR A 203 -17.56 -5.19 2.05
N SER A 204 -17.77 -6.39 1.53
CA SER A 204 -18.85 -7.29 1.94
C SER A 204 -18.52 -8.19 3.13
N GLY A 205 -17.33 -7.99 3.76
CA GLY A 205 -16.93 -8.70 4.96
C GLY A 205 -16.15 -10.00 4.72
N ASN A 206 -15.79 -10.31 3.48
CA ASN A 206 -14.95 -11.46 3.18
C ASN A 206 -13.46 -11.04 3.21
N PHE A 207 -12.77 -11.39 4.27
CA PHE A 207 -11.34 -11.13 4.46
C PHE A 207 -10.45 -12.33 4.11
N ASP A 208 -11.02 -13.48 3.68
CA ASP A 208 -10.28 -14.68 3.28
C ASP A 208 -9.92 -14.64 1.78
N ILE A 209 -9.39 -13.51 1.36
CA ILE A 209 -9.01 -13.27 -0.03
C ILE A 209 -7.53 -12.96 -0.08
N ARG A 210 -6.86 -13.57 -1.03
CA ARG A 210 -5.49 -13.25 -1.37
C ARG A 210 -5.36 -13.22 -2.89
N LEU A 211 -4.79 -12.15 -3.42
CA LEU A 211 -4.47 -12.02 -4.84
C LEU A 211 -3.02 -12.47 -5.06
N ASP A 212 -2.81 -13.24 -6.14
CA ASP A 212 -1.47 -13.64 -6.55
C ASP A 212 -0.76 -12.46 -7.21
N HIS A 213 0.50 -12.26 -6.84
CA HIS A 213 1.39 -11.28 -7.42
C HIS A 213 2.73 -11.95 -7.80
N LYS A 214 3.45 -11.37 -8.75
CA LYS A 214 4.69 -11.94 -9.28
C LYS A 214 5.89 -11.00 -9.18
N GLU A 215 5.75 -9.89 -8.46
CA GLU A 215 6.80 -8.87 -8.24
C GLU A 215 7.40 -8.35 -9.55
N ARG A 216 6.55 -7.99 -10.53
CA ARG A 216 6.98 -7.60 -11.88
C ARG A 216 6.82 -6.12 -12.19
N ASP A 217 5.83 -5.47 -11.59
CA ASP A 217 5.48 -4.08 -11.86
C ASP A 217 4.69 -3.44 -10.71
N GLU A 218 4.42 -2.15 -10.82
CA GLU A 218 3.73 -1.34 -9.81
C GLU A 218 2.31 -1.85 -9.48
N VAL A 219 1.69 -2.62 -10.38
CA VAL A 219 0.39 -3.24 -10.12
C VAL A 219 0.54 -4.44 -9.18
N ASP A 220 1.63 -5.19 -9.28
CA ASP A 220 1.93 -6.28 -8.37
C ASP A 220 2.29 -5.74 -6.98
N ASP A 221 3.02 -4.62 -6.87
CA ASP A 221 3.27 -3.91 -5.61
C ASP A 221 1.96 -3.48 -4.95
N LEU A 222 1.02 -2.93 -5.74
CA LEU A 222 -0.31 -2.56 -5.25
C LEU A 222 -1.13 -3.77 -4.78
N ILE A 223 -0.96 -4.94 -5.41
CA ILE A 223 -1.59 -6.18 -4.97
C ILE A 223 -1.00 -6.65 -3.65
N GLU A 224 0.30 -6.52 -3.43
CA GLU A 224 0.96 -6.85 -2.17
C GLU A 224 0.48 -5.93 -1.03
N ASP A 225 0.45 -4.62 -1.25
CA ASP A 225 -0.11 -3.64 -0.31
C ASP A 225 -1.58 -3.96 0.02
N PHE A 226 -2.38 -4.31 -0.98
CA PHE A 226 -3.76 -4.74 -0.78
C PHE A 226 -3.84 -6.00 0.08
N ASN A 227 -3.02 -7.03 -0.19
CA ASN A 227 -3.00 -8.26 0.61
C ASN A 227 -2.61 -8.00 2.06
N THR A 228 -1.64 -7.11 2.30
CA THR A 228 -1.20 -6.69 3.63
C THR A 228 -2.31 -5.97 4.38
N MET A 229 -3.01 -5.05 3.71
CA MET A 229 -4.17 -4.36 4.28
C MET A 229 -5.30 -5.34 4.63
N VAL A 230 -5.61 -6.31 3.78
CA VAL A 230 -6.64 -7.33 4.03
C VAL A 230 -6.27 -8.19 5.23
N ALA A 231 -5.00 -8.60 5.37
CA ALA A 231 -4.52 -9.36 6.52
C ALA A 231 -4.70 -8.57 7.82
N ALA A 232 -4.30 -7.30 7.85
CA ALA A 232 -4.47 -6.43 9.01
C ALA A 232 -5.95 -6.24 9.39
N LEU A 233 -6.84 -6.06 8.41
CA LEU A 233 -8.28 -5.95 8.63
C LEU A 233 -8.88 -7.25 9.18
N LYS A 234 -8.41 -8.41 8.71
CA LYS A 234 -8.82 -9.72 9.22
C LYS A 234 -8.47 -9.87 10.69
N ASP A 235 -7.21 -9.58 11.05
CA ASP A 235 -6.73 -9.65 12.43
C ASP A 235 -7.49 -8.70 13.35
N TYR A 236 -7.70 -7.46 12.91
CA TYR A 236 -8.50 -6.48 13.64
C TYR A 236 -9.94 -6.96 13.88
N ASN A 237 -10.59 -7.49 12.84
CA ASN A 237 -11.98 -7.97 12.96
C ASN A 237 -12.11 -9.18 13.88
N GLN A 238 -11.10 -10.08 13.87
CA GLN A 238 -11.03 -11.20 14.81
C GLN A 238 -10.85 -10.73 16.25
N GLU A 239 -10.00 -9.72 16.49
CA GLU A 239 -9.82 -9.18 17.84
C GLU A 239 -11.09 -8.46 18.35
N VAL A 240 -11.79 -7.71 17.49
CA VAL A 240 -13.09 -7.11 17.84
C VAL A 240 -14.11 -8.19 18.19
N ALA A 241 -14.19 -9.27 17.40
CA ALA A 241 -15.10 -10.38 17.69
C ALA A 241 -14.78 -11.05 19.03
N ARG A 242 -13.50 -11.30 19.34
CA ARG A 242 -13.07 -11.83 20.63
C ARG A 242 -13.40 -10.89 21.81
N GLN A 243 -13.29 -9.58 21.60
CA GLN A 243 -13.63 -8.60 22.61
C GLN A 243 -15.14 -8.57 22.86
N GLU A 244 -15.97 -8.67 21.82
CA GLU A 244 -17.43 -8.75 21.96
C GLU A 244 -17.87 -10.02 22.68
N GLU A 245 -17.27 -11.18 22.35
CA GLU A 245 -17.56 -12.44 23.01
C GLU A 245 -17.19 -12.36 24.50
N ARG A 246 -15.99 -11.91 24.83
CA ARG A 246 -15.57 -11.67 26.23
C ARG A 246 -16.49 -10.71 26.98
N ARG A 247 -17.06 -9.71 26.28
CA ARG A 247 -18.01 -8.76 26.87
C ARG A 247 -19.38 -9.41 27.12
N LYS A 248 -19.83 -10.27 26.20
CA LYS A 248 -21.09 -11.03 26.40
C LYS A 248 -20.99 -11.98 27.57
N ASP A 249 -19.91 -12.73 27.68
CA ASP A 249 -19.66 -13.64 28.79
C ASP A 249 -19.63 -12.90 30.12
N PHE A 250 -18.92 -11.76 30.18
CA PHE A 250 -18.90 -10.91 31.37
C PHE A 250 -20.29 -10.47 31.79
N MET A 251 -21.12 -10.00 30.86
CA MET A 251 -22.48 -9.54 31.17
C MET A 251 -23.37 -10.70 31.62
N ALA A 252 -23.19 -11.90 31.06
CA ALA A 252 -23.92 -13.08 31.43
C ALA A 252 -23.57 -13.52 32.86
N ASP A 253 -22.27 -13.58 33.19
CA ASP A 253 -21.79 -13.95 34.51
C ASP A 253 -22.22 -12.95 35.62
N ALA A 254 -22.05 -11.65 35.32
CA ALA A 254 -22.49 -10.59 36.23
C ALA A 254 -24.00 -10.67 36.52
N ALA A 255 -24.82 -10.86 35.47
CA ALA A 255 -26.24 -11.01 35.59
C ALA A 255 -26.62 -12.25 36.43
N HIS A 256 -25.90 -13.36 36.29
CA HIS A 256 -26.14 -14.57 37.04
C HIS A 256 -25.81 -14.38 38.52
N GLU A 257 -24.65 -13.80 38.85
CA GLU A 257 -24.22 -13.56 40.24
C GLU A 257 -25.10 -12.49 40.94
N MET A 258 -25.69 -11.54 40.19
CA MET A 258 -26.64 -10.57 40.74
C MET A 258 -28.04 -11.14 40.92
N ARG A 259 -28.50 -12.05 40.08
CA ARG A 259 -29.84 -12.64 40.14
C ARG A 259 -30.05 -13.44 41.42
N THR A 260 -29.05 -14.21 41.86
CA THR A 260 -29.13 -15.09 43.02
C THR A 260 -29.49 -14.31 44.32
N PRO A 261 -28.73 -13.26 44.73
CA PRO A 261 -29.09 -12.49 45.94
C PRO A 261 -30.43 -11.75 45.79
N LEU A 262 -30.74 -11.24 44.57
CA LEU A 262 -32.01 -10.57 44.29
C LEU A 262 -33.19 -11.52 44.47
N THR A 263 -33.10 -12.75 43.96
CA THR A 263 -34.15 -13.76 44.13
C THR A 263 -34.36 -14.13 45.59
N THR A 264 -33.24 -14.24 46.36
CA THR A 264 -33.32 -14.50 47.81
C THR A 264 -33.99 -13.37 48.54
N ILE A 265 -33.62 -12.11 48.25
CA ILE A 265 -34.25 -10.93 48.86
C ILE A 265 -35.74 -10.88 48.53
N ASN A 266 -36.09 -11.06 47.24
CA ASN A 266 -37.48 -11.00 46.80
C ASN A 266 -38.34 -12.12 47.46
N GLY A 267 -37.84 -13.37 47.49
CA GLY A 267 -38.59 -14.46 48.14
C GLY A 267 -38.77 -14.27 49.64
N LEU A 268 -37.80 -13.66 50.35
CA LEU A 268 -37.95 -13.33 51.75
C LEU A 268 -38.93 -12.15 51.96
N LEU A 269 -38.94 -11.17 51.08
CA LEU A 269 -39.91 -10.07 51.08
C LEU A 269 -41.33 -10.58 50.87
N GLU A 270 -41.55 -11.43 49.86
CA GLU A 270 -42.85 -12.08 49.61
C GLU A 270 -43.30 -12.92 50.81
N GLY A 271 -42.35 -13.70 51.39
CA GLY A 271 -42.65 -14.48 52.60
C GLY A 271 -43.05 -13.63 53.80
N LEU A 272 -42.50 -12.44 53.94
CA LEU A 272 -42.90 -11.47 54.99
C LEU A 272 -44.25 -10.79 54.68
N GLU A 273 -44.46 -10.45 53.40
CA GLU A 273 -45.71 -9.78 52.93
C GLU A 273 -46.93 -10.66 53.10
N TYR A 274 -46.83 -11.95 52.82
CA TYR A 274 -47.91 -12.92 52.95
C TYR A 274 -47.96 -13.62 54.28
N ASP A 275 -47.20 -13.18 55.28
CA ASP A 275 -47.12 -13.73 56.63
C ASP A 275 -46.82 -15.23 56.72
N VAL A 276 -46.07 -15.75 55.68
CA VAL A 276 -45.68 -17.14 55.64
C VAL A 276 -44.45 -17.43 56.51
N ILE A 277 -43.68 -16.39 56.85
CA ILE A 277 -42.54 -16.50 57.76
C ILE A 277 -42.99 -16.38 59.22
N PRO A 278 -42.73 -17.42 60.08
CA PRO A 278 -43.05 -17.38 61.50
C PRO A 278 -42.41 -16.17 62.17
N GLU A 279 -43.13 -15.58 63.20
CA GLU A 279 -42.68 -14.38 63.89
C GLU A 279 -41.25 -14.50 64.45
N GLU A 280 -40.88 -15.66 64.95
CA GLU A 280 -39.55 -15.95 65.50
C GLU A 280 -38.44 -15.89 64.44
N GLN A 281 -38.77 -16.06 63.15
CA GLN A 281 -37.84 -16.05 62.04
C GLN A 281 -37.78 -14.75 61.25
N LYS A 282 -38.76 -13.79 61.51
CA LYS A 282 -38.80 -12.51 60.79
C LYS A 282 -37.51 -11.73 60.95
N HIS A 283 -37.01 -11.62 62.21
CA HIS A 283 -35.74 -10.91 62.45
C HIS A 283 -34.53 -11.55 61.70
N ARG A 284 -34.48 -12.88 61.63
CA ARG A 284 -33.44 -13.61 60.91
C ARG A 284 -33.56 -13.37 59.40
N SER A 285 -34.76 -13.33 58.87
CA SER A 285 -35.05 -13.05 57.46
C SER A 285 -34.62 -11.65 57.08
N ILE A 286 -34.91 -10.65 57.92
CA ILE A 286 -34.46 -9.26 57.72
C ILE A 286 -32.93 -9.17 57.72
N LYS A 287 -32.24 -9.83 58.65
CA LYS A 287 -30.78 -9.87 58.70
C LYS A 287 -30.20 -10.53 57.43
N LEU A 288 -30.86 -11.59 56.95
CA LEU A 288 -30.41 -12.25 55.70
C LEU A 288 -30.60 -11.35 54.48
N MET A 289 -31.73 -10.66 54.36
CA MET A 289 -31.94 -9.65 53.31
C MET A 289 -30.87 -8.54 53.35
N GLN A 290 -30.57 -8.01 54.53
CA GLN A 290 -29.52 -7.00 54.71
C GLN A 290 -28.16 -7.54 54.29
N LYS A 291 -27.84 -8.78 54.60
CA LYS A 291 -26.59 -9.45 54.19
C LYS A 291 -26.52 -9.57 52.66
N GLU A 292 -27.58 -10.06 52.01
CA GLU A 292 -27.62 -10.21 50.57
C GLU A 292 -27.60 -8.84 49.83
N THR A 293 -28.26 -7.79 50.41
CA THR A 293 -28.17 -6.43 49.88
C THR A 293 -26.73 -5.90 49.91
N ARG A 294 -26.02 -6.04 51.04
CA ARG A 294 -24.61 -5.63 51.16
C ARG A 294 -23.70 -6.43 50.20
N ARG A 295 -23.99 -7.72 50.02
CA ARG A 295 -23.30 -8.54 49.05
C ARG A 295 -23.49 -8.02 47.62
N LEU A 296 -24.75 -7.65 47.26
CA LEU A 296 -25.04 -7.11 45.91
C LEU A 296 -24.34 -5.78 45.67
N ILE A 297 -24.35 -4.86 46.64
CA ILE A 297 -23.65 -3.57 46.57
C ILE A 297 -22.16 -3.80 46.35
N ARG A 298 -21.53 -4.73 47.07
CA ARG A 298 -20.12 -5.06 46.90
C ARG A 298 -19.85 -5.62 45.52
N LEU A 299 -20.67 -6.54 45.03
CA LEU A 299 -20.53 -7.15 43.72
C LEU A 299 -20.62 -6.12 42.59
N VAL A 300 -21.52 -5.14 42.69
CA VAL A 300 -21.62 -4.04 41.74
C VAL A 300 -20.36 -3.18 41.76
N ASN A 301 -19.87 -2.80 42.96
CA ASN A 301 -18.66 -2.00 43.09
C ASN A 301 -17.42 -2.71 42.58
N GLU A 302 -17.26 -4.00 42.89
CA GLU A 302 -16.12 -4.83 42.39
C GLU A 302 -16.16 -4.98 40.87
N ASN A 303 -17.34 -5.10 40.24
CA ASN A 303 -17.49 -5.11 38.80
C ASN A 303 -17.08 -3.76 38.15
N LEU A 304 -17.55 -2.65 38.71
CA LEU A 304 -17.20 -1.31 38.25
C LEU A 304 -15.69 -1.06 38.38
N ASP A 305 -15.12 -1.44 39.54
CA ASP A 305 -13.68 -1.33 39.79
C ASP A 305 -12.88 -2.17 38.81
N TYR A 306 -13.26 -3.43 38.59
CA TYR A 306 -12.61 -4.30 37.65
C TYR A 306 -12.62 -3.72 36.21
N GLU A 307 -13.75 -3.21 35.72
CA GLU A 307 -13.84 -2.60 34.39
C GLU A 307 -13.06 -1.29 34.28
N ASN A 308 -12.99 -0.48 35.31
CA ASN A 308 -12.17 0.73 35.35
C ASN A 308 -10.68 0.39 35.31
N ILE A 309 -10.26 -0.61 36.08
CA ILE A 309 -8.86 -1.11 36.07
C ILE A 309 -8.48 -1.66 34.70
N ARG A 310 -9.33 -2.53 34.13
CA ARG A 310 -9.09 -3.20 32.86
C ARG A 310 -9.04 -2.24 31.66
N SER A 311 -9.88 -1.20 31.67
CA SER A 311 -9.96 -0.20 30.60
C SER A 311 -8.85 0.85 30.65
N ASN A 312 -7.84 0.68 31.51
CA ASN A 312 -6.76 1.65 31.76
C ASN A 312 -7.29 3.06 32.14
N ARG A 313 -8.50 3.16 32.67
CA ARG A 313 -9.10 4.44 33.11
C ARG A 313 -8.63 4.87 34.48
N ILE A 314 -7.97 3.97 35.21
CA ILE A 314 -7.40 4.28 36.53
C ILE A 314 -5.96 4.79 36.33
N VAL A 315 -5.74 6.01 36.73
CA VAL A 315 -4.39 6.58 36.88
C VAL A 315 -3.97 6.31 38.33
N LEU A 316 -2.89 5.53 38.52
CA LEU A 316 -2.35 5.25 39.83
C LEU A 316 -1.67 6.50 40.41
N ASN A 317 -2.02 6.85 41.63
CA ASN A 317 -1.31 7.88 42.40
C ASN A 317 -0.23 7.21 43.27
N LYS A 318 0.90 6.84 42.63
CA LYS A 318 1.98 6.14 43.31
C LYS A 318 2.75 7.09 44.22
N GLN A 319 2.95 6.67 45.45
CA GLN A 319 3.72 7.39 46.50
C GLN A 319 4.50 6.39 47.35
N GLU A 320 5.51 6.84 48.05
CA GLU A 320 6.28 6.04 48.97
C GLU A 320 5.63 6.06 50.37
N PHE A 321 5.42 4.87 50.96
CA PHE A 321 4.83 4.75 52.29
C PHE A 321 5.33 3.45 52.96
N GLN A 322 5.13 3.38 54.31
CA GLN A 322 5.53 2.23 55.10
C GLN A 322 4.55 1.06 54.91
N VAL A 323 5.09 -0.12 54.54
CA VAL A 323 4.28 -1.33 54.40
C VAL A 323 3.64 -1.76 55.68
N LYS A 324 4.36 -1.58 56.83
CA LYS A 324 3.89 -1.96 58.18
C LYS A 324 2.55 -1.34 58.55
N GLU A 325 2.39 -0.04 58.30
CA GLU A 325 1.14 0.68 58.60
C GLU A 325 -0.06 0.08 57.86
N VAL A 326 0.11 -0.23 56.58
CA VAL A 326 -0.99 -0.81 55.78
C VAL A 326 -1.29 -2.24 56.22
N VAL A 327 -0.26 -3.07 56.46
CA VAL A 327 -0.46 -4.45 56.93
C VAL A 327 -1.15 -4.49 58.29
N GLU A 328 -0.77 -3.64 59.25
CA GLU A 328 -1.39 -3.54 60.55
C GLU A 328 -2.85 -3.10 60.42
N SER A 329 -3.15 -2.10 59.59
CA SER A 329 -4.52 -1.65 59.31
C SER A 329 -5.40 -2.76 58.72
N VAL A 330 -4.88 -3.48 57.71
CA VAL A 330 -5.60 -4.58 57.04
C VAL A 330 -5.83 -5.75 58.00
N THR A 331 -4.85 -6.12 58.81
CA THR A 331 -4.97 -7.23 59.78
C THR A 331 -5.93 -6.87 60.89
N GLU A 332 -5.94 -5.64 61.41
CA GLU A 332 -6.91 -5.16 62.39
C GLU A 332 -8.33 -5.20 61.81
N GLN A 333 -8.52 -4.73 60.56
CA GLN A 333 -9.84 -4.77 59.89
C GLN A 333 -10.40 -6.20 59.76
N LEU A 334 -9.52 -7.22 59.57
CA LEU A 334 -9.95 -8.59 59.36
C LEU A 334 -9.85 -9.47 60.60
N ARG A 335 -9.44 -8.91 61.76
CA ARG A 335 -9.23 -9.65 63.03
C ARG A 335 -10.50 -10.37 63.50
N GLU A 336 -11.64 -9.68 63.55
CA GLU A 336 -12.92 -10.27 63.96
C GLU A 336 -13.30 -11.46 63.08
N SER A 337 -13.09 -11.31 61.75
CA SER A 337 -13.37 -12.38 60.78
C SER A 337 -12.43 -13.59 60.94
N ALA A 338 -11.18 -13.35 61.28
CA ALA A 338 -10.20 -14.40 61.54
C ALA A 338 -10.53 -15.13 62.87
N GLU A 339 -10.89 -14.40 63.90
CA GLU A 339 -11.30 -14.98 65.20
C GLU A 339 -12.58 -15.81 65.08
N GLU A 340 -13.57 -15.41 64.29
CA GLU A 340 -14.77 -16.18 64.01
C GLU A 340 -14.46 -17.53 63.34
N SER A 341 -13.36 -17.64 62.60
CA SER A 341 -12.88 -18.86 61.96
C SER A 341 -11.77 -19.56 62.78
N HIS A 342 -11.53 -19.11 64.02
CA HIS A 342 -10.51 -19.57 64.93
C HIS A 342 -9.09 -19.52 64.35
N ASN A 343 -8.84 -18.60 63.45
CA ASN A 343 -7.55 -18.36 62.81
C ASN A 343 -6.72 -17.36 63.63
N ARG A 344 -5.41 -17.53 63.57
CA ARG A 344 -4.43 -16.64 64.18
C ARG A 344 -3.76 -15.82 63.09
N LEU A 345 -3.87 -14.46 63.19
CA LEU A 345 -3.16 -13.52 62.29
C LEU A 345 -1.82 -13.15 62.93
N GLN A 346 -0.74 -13.29 62.19
CA GLN A 346 0.60 -12.89 62.58
C GLN A 346 1.20 -11.91 61.56
N VAL A 347 1.72 -10.80 62.05
CA VAL A 347 2.42 -9.79 61.23
C VAL A 347 3.89 -9.83 61.56
N ASP A 348 4.70 -9.98 60.52
CA ASP A 348 6.16 -10.04 60.61
C ASP A 348 6.72 -9.11 59.48
N VAL A 349 6.71 -7.81 59.78
CA VAL A 349 7.11 -6.74 58.86
C VAL A 349 8.25 -5.96 59.50
N GLU A 350 9.40 -5.87 58.81
CA GLU A 350 10.51 -5.04 59.26
C GLU A 350 10.12 -3.56 59.30
N GLU A 351 10.65 -2.79 60.27
CA GLU A 351 10.18 -1.43 60.54
C GLU A 351 10.42 -0.44 59.42
N ASP A 352 11.49 -0.64 58.61
CA ASP A 352 11.94 0.30 57.57
C ASP A 352 11.51 -0.09 56.15
N VAL A 353 10.60 -1.05 55.96
CA VAL A 353 10.14 -1.48 54.65
C VAL A 353 9.23 -0.47 54.02
N MET A 354 9.72 0.22 52.98
CA MET A 354 8.95 1.18 52.18
C MET A 354 8.50 0.53 50.88
N VAL A 355 7.35 0.97 50.33
CA VAL A 355 6.85 0.55 49.01
C VAL A 355 6.46 1.79 48.19
N TYR A 356 6.79 1.75 46.89
CA TYR A 356 6.37 2.76 45.94
C TYR A 356 5.14 2.28 45.18
N ALA A 357 3.94 2.64 45.63
CA ALA A 357 2.66 2.17 45.11
C ALA A 357 1.54 3.20 45.32
N ASP A 358 0.39 2.93 44.73
CA ASP A 358 -0.86 3.61 45.09
C ASP A 358 -1.38 3.04 46.39
N TYR A 359 -1.50 3.88 47.44
CA TYR A 359 -1.87 3.46 48.79
C TYR A 359 -3.19 2.70 48.85
N ASP A 360 -4.24 3.23 48.21
CA ASP A 360 -5.58 2.63 48.24
C ASP A 360 -5.61 1.30 47.50
N ARG A 361 -4.91 1.23 46.34
CA ARG A 361 -4.85 0.02 45.53
C ARG A 361 -3.95 -1.05 46.13
N PHE A 362 -2.86 -0.67 46.76
CA PHE A 362 -2.03 -1.57 47.54
C PHE A 362 -2.79 -2.19 48.71
N THR A 363 -3.52 -1.33 49.45
CA THR A 363 -4.42 -1.76 50.52
C THR A 363 -5.49 -2.75 50.00
N GLN A 364 -6.09 -2.47 48.86
CA GLN A 364 -7.07 -3.32 48.19
C GLN A 364 -6.46 -4.70 47.82
N ILE A 365 -5.22 -4.77 47.33
CA ILE A 365 -4.52 -6.03 47.06
C ILE A 365 -4.39 -6.83 48.34
N LEU A 366 -3.88 -6.24 49.44
CA LEU A 366 -3.66 -6.93 50.70
C LEU A 366 -4.97 -7.41 51.34
N VAL A 367 -6.02 -6.55 51.34
CA VAL A 367 -7.33 -6.94 51.83
C VAL A 367 -7.88 -8.16 51.12
N ASN A 368 -7.74 -8.24 49.78
CA ASN A 368 -8.21 -9.39 49.02
C ASN A 368 -7.41 -10.66 49.33
N LEU A 369 -6.09 -10.57 49.47
CA LEU A 369 -5.25 -11.72 49.78
C LEU A 369 -5.47 -12.24 51.19
N VAL A 370 -5.45 -11.35 52.20
CA VAL A 370 -5.66 -11.72 53.61
C VAL A 370 -7.07 -12.25 53.83
N ARG A 371 -8.09 -11.64 53.20
CA ARG A 371 -9.48 -12.13 53.27
C ARG A 371 -9.60 -13.54 52.69
N ASN A 372 -8.95 -13.82 51.57
CA ASN A 372 -8.91 -15.18 51.00
C ASN A 372 -8.23 -16.17 51.97
N ALA A 373 -7.09 -15.80 52.55
CA ALA A 373 -6.42 -16.63 53.55
C ALA A 373 -7.34 -16.93 54.75
N VAL A 374 -8.07 -15.92 55.28
CA VAL A 374 -9.05 -16.12 56.36
C VAL A 374 -10.17 -17.08 55.95
N GLN A 375 -10.65 -16.97 54.73
CA GLN A 375 -11.76 -17.76 54.22
C GLN A 375 -11.41 -19.25 54.04
N PHE A 376 -10.20 -19.54 53.58
CA PHE A 376 -9.79 -20.88 53.23
C PHE A 376 -8.94 -21.56 54.28
N THR A 377 -8.80 -20.91 55.47
CA THR A 377 -8.12 -21.47 56.64
C THR A 377 -9.13 -21.61 57.77
N GLU A 378 -9.08 -22.70 58.50
CA GLU A 378 -9.88 -22.95 59.72
C GLU A 378 -8.98 -23.49 60.81
N ASN A 379 -9.04 -22.91 62.04
CA ASN A 379 -8.15 -23.23 63.16
C ASN A 379 -6.64 -23.14 62.80
N GLY A 380 -6.25 -22.24 61.92
CA GLY A 380 -4.90 -22.19 61.37
C GLY A 380 -4.17 -20.86 61.62
N LEU A 381 -3.05 -20.72 60.94
CA LEU A 381 -2.16 -19.56 60.99
C LEU A 381 -2.13 -18.88 59.67
N ILE A 382 -2.31 -17.55 59.68
CA ILE A 382 -2.16 -16.66 58.53
C ILE A 382 -1.04 -15.67 58.85
N GLN A 383 -0.02 -15.61 57.99
CA GLN A 383 1.14 -14.74 58.22
C GLN A 383 1.23 -13.72 57.07
N VAL A 384 1.56 -12.49 57.42
CA VAL A 384 1.91 -11.45 56.48
C VAL A 384 3.36 -11.06 56.80
N HIS A 385 4.26 -11.32 55.86
CA HIS A 385 5.66 -10.99 55.95
C HIS A 385 6.05 -9.97 54.89
N ALA A 386 6.88 -8.97 55.23
CA ALA A 386 7.43 -8.04 54.27
C ALA A 386 8.87 -7.68 54.60
N HIS A 387 9.69 -7.67 53.53
CA HIS A 387 11.10 -7.36 53.58
C HIS A 387 11.58 -6.73 52.27
N VAL A 388 12.79 -6.25 52.24
CA VAL A 388 13.45 -5.74 50.98
C VAL A 388 14.42 -6.82 50.47
N GLU A 389 14.27 -7.18 49.19
CA GLU A 389 15.14 -8.13 48.53
C GLU A 389 15.59 -7.54 47.17
N GLU A 390 16.91 -7.52 46.93
CA GLU A 390 17.50 -6.96 45.70
C GLU A 390 16.99 -5.55 45.32
N GLY A 391 16.67 -4.70 46.31
CA GLY A 391 16.13 -3.38 46.09
C GLY A 391 14.63 -3.32 45.76
N ASN A 392 13.93 -4.46 45.79
CA ASN A 392 12.48 -4.52 45.59
C ASN A 392 11.80 -4.76 46.95
N THR A 393 10.57 -4.31 47.08
CA THR A 393 9.74 -4.60 48.24
C THR A 393 8.98 -5.88 48.00
N VAL A 394 9.26 -6.89 48.81
CA VAL A 394 8.61 -8.20 48.78
C VAL A 394 7.59 -8.31 49.93
N VAL A 395 6.36 -8.63 49.58
CA VAL A 395 5.27 -8.85 50.56
C VAL A 395 4.68 -10.22 50.34
N THR A 396 4.70 -11.08 51.38
CA THR A 396 4.19 -12.43 51.32
C THR A 396 3.02 -12.59 52.27
N VAL A 397 1.89 -13.11 51.74
CA VAL A 397 0.72 -13.51 52.52
C VAL A 397 0.64 -15.04 52.45
N SER A 398 0.78 -15.72 53.56
CA SER A 398 0.76 -17.17 53.62
C SER A 398 -0.28 -17.68 54.61
N ASP A 399 -0.88 -18.81 54.31
CA ASP A 399 -1.81 -19.52 55.14
C ASP A 399 -1.50 -21.05 55.17
N ASN A 400 -1.93 -21.76 56.18
CA ASN A 400 -1.86 -23.22 56.30
C ASN A 400 -3.24 -23.88 56.11
N GLY A 401 -4.06 -23.31 55.23
CA GLY A 401 -5.40 -23.77 54.93
C GLY A 401 -5.46 -24.95 53.95
N ILE A 402 -6.55 -25.05 53.23
CA ILE A 402 -6.85 -26.17 52.34
C ILE A 402 -5.92 -26.27 51.13
N GLY A 403 -5.24 -25.15 50.74
CA GLY A 403 -4.41 -25.08 49.55
C GLY A 403 -5.16 -25.28 48.23
N MET A 404 -4.41 -25.40 47.13
CA MET A 404 -4.96 -25.45 45.78
C MET A 404 -4.26 -26.54 44.93
N THR A 405 -5.00 -27.14 43.99
CA THR A 405 -4.45 -27.96 42.90
C THR A 405 -3.83 -27.08 41.80
N GLU A 406 -3.02 -27.67 40.91
CA GLU A 406 -2.44 -26.93 39.76
C GLU A 406 -3.52 -26.30 38.85
N GLU A 407 -4.63 -27.01 38.64
CA GLU A 407 -5.77 -26.51 37.86
C GLU A 407 -6.42 -25.29 38.57
N GLN A 408 -6.60 -25.35 39.87
CA GLN A 408 -7.13 -24.25 40.65
C GLN A 408 -6.19 -23.04 40.65
N LYS A 409 -4.87 -23.24 40.74
CA LYS A 409 -3.88 -22.15 40.62
C LYS A 409 -3.93 -21.42 39.27
N THR A 410 -4.18 -22.18 38.21
CA THR A 410 -4.31 -21.61 36.86
C THR A 410 -5.58 -20.81 36.73
N ASN A 411 -6.72 -21.32 37.20
CA ASN A 411 -8.04 -20.76 36.97
C ASN A 411 -8.44 -19.69 38.01
N MET A 412 -7.76 -19.56 39.14
CA MET A 412 -8.12 -18.62 40.20
C MET A 412 -8.09 -17.14 39.80
N TRP A 413 -7.37 -16.84 38.69
CA TRP A 413 -7.28 -15.51 38.11
C TRP A 413 -8.45 -15.16 37.19
N GLU A 414 -9.27 -16.19 36.84
CA GLU A 414 -10.46 -15.98 36.04
C GLU A 414 -11.57 -15.33 36.87
N ARG A 415 -12.37 -14.54 36.20
CA ARG A 415 -13.51 -13.85 36.84
C ARG A 415 -14.56 -14.86 37.27
N TYR A 416 -15.13 -14.60 38.46
CA TYR A 416 -16.18 -15.44 39.05
C TYR A 416 -15.77 -16.90 39.28
N TYR A 417 -14.49 -17.23 39.14
CA TYR A 417 -14.01 -18.56 39.45
C TYR A 417 -14.17 -18.86 40.95
N LYS A 418 -14.77 -19.97 41.23
CA LYS A 418 -14.95 -20.52 42.60
C LYS A 418 -14.58 -21.99 42.62
N ALA A 419 -13.61 -22.38 43.42
CA ALA A 419 -13.32 -23.78 43.63
C ALA A 419 -14.54 -24.51 44.22
N ASP A 420 -14.89 -25.69 43.72
CA ASP A 420 -16.11 -26.43 44.11
C ASP A 420 -16.26 -26.66 45.62
N LEU A 421 -15.13 -26.70 46.33
CA LEU A 421 -15.11 -26.78 47.81
C LEU A 421 -15.73 -25.58 48.55
N SER A 422 -15.85 -24.42 47.86
CA SER A 422 -16.46 -23.22 48.45
C SER A 422 -18.00 -23.30 48.55
N ARG A 423 -18.65 -24.25 47.88
CA ARG A 423 -20.10 -24.48 47.98
C ARG A 423 -20.53 -24.95 49.38
N THR A 424 -19.67 -25.51 50.17
CA THR A 424 -19.96 -26.00 51.53
C THR A 424 -19.80 -24.94 52.61
N ASN A 425 -18.96 -23.93 52.41
CA ASN A 425 -18.77 -22.82 53.35
C ASN A 425 -19.61 -21.58 52.94
N LYS A 426 -20.93 -21.62 53.21
CA LYS A 426 -21.87 -20.53 52.98
C LYS A 426 -21.62 -19.28 53.82
N LYS A 427 -20.57 -19.26 54.67
CA LYS A 427 -20.34 -18.19 55.65
C LYS A 427 -19.88 -16.88 55.04
N TYR A 428 -19.13 -16.92 53.92
CA TYR A 428 -18.61 -15.71 53.27
C TYR A 428 -18.94 -15.78 51.76
N GLY A 429 -20.03 -15.13 51.38
CA GLY A 429 -20.46 -15.07 49.98
C GLY A 429 -19.57 -14.14 49.18
N GLU A 430 -18.53 -14.68 48.50
CA GLU A 430 -17.62 -13.91 47.68
C GLU A 430 -18.02 -13.89 46.21
N SER A 431 -17.65 -12.79 45.54
CA SER A 431 -17.97 -12.51 44.14
C SER A 431 -17.15 -13.35 43.14
N GLY A 432 -15.96 -13.84 43.54
CA GLY A 432 -14.99 -14.45 42.66
C GLY A 432 -14.23 -13.44 41.76
N LEU A 433 -14.32 -12.13 42.08
CA LEU A 433 -13.61 -11.07 41.38
C LEU A 433 -12.30 -10.66 42.06
N GLY A 434 -12.14 -10.97 43.34
CA GLY A 434 -11.04 -10.46 44.18
C GLY A 434 -9.68 -10.79 43.62
N MET A 435 -9.43 -12.04 43.15
CA MET A 435 -8.14 -12.45 42.62
C MET A 435 -7.88 -11.88 41.20
N ALA A 436 -8.91 -11.75 40.37
CA ALA A 436 -8.82 -11.07 39.10
C ALA A 436 -8.44 -9.58 39.24
N ILE A 437 -9.01 -8.91 40.27
CA ILE A 437 -8.65 -7.53 40.64
C ILE A 437 -7.20 -7.44 41.10
N VAL A 438 -6.76 -8.35 41.99
CA VAL A 438 -5.36 -8.41 42.48
C VAL A 438 -4.39 -8.52 41.29
N GLN A 439 -4.62 -9.45 40.38
CA GLN A 439 -3.75 -9.63 39.18
C GLN A 439 -3.63 -8.36 38.34
N GLN A 440 -4.75 -7.69 38.09
CA GLN A 440 -4.74 -6.45 37.31
C GLN A 440 -4.05 -5.29 38.04
N LEU A 441 -4.31 -5.13 39.35
CA LEU A 441 -3.66 -4.08 40.14
C LEU A 441 -2.15 -4.29 40.24
N VAL A 442 -1.69 -5.53 40.47
CA VAL A 442 -0.26 -5.88 40.46
C VAL A 442 0.36 -5.51 39.13
N ARG A 443 -0.27 -5.90 38.01
CA ARG A 443 0.19 -5.54 36.66
C ARG A 443 0.27 -4.03 36.43
N LEU A 444 -0.73 -3.25 36.85
CA LEU A 444 -0.73 -1.79 36.72
C LEU A 444 0.40 -1.13 37.52
N HIS A 445 0.79 -1.71 38.66
CA HIS A 445 1.93 -1.24 39.45
C HIS A 445 3.30 -1.58 38.81
N GLY A 446 3.35 -2.44 37.79
CA GLY A 446 4.59 -2.99 37.26
C GLY A 446 5.22 -4.01 38.22
N ALA A 447 4.42 -4.52 39.15
CA ALA A 447 4.81 -5.54 40.15
C ALA A 447 4.57 -6.96 39.60
N SER A 448 5.12 -7.95 40.28
CA SER A 448 4.86 -9.37 40.02
C SER A 448 4.18 -10.05 41.20
N ILE A 449 3.43 -11.12 40.92
CA ILE A 449 2.83 -12.00 41.93
C ILE A 449 3.17 -13.44 41.61
N HIS A 450 3.68 -14.13 42.61
CA HIS A 450 3.96 -15.58 42.57
C HIS A 450 3.08 -16.30 43.55
N VAL A 451 2.65 -17.52 43.21
CA VAL A 451 1.77 -18.35 44.05
C VAL A 451 2.38 -19.74 44.22
N ASP A 452 2.60 -20.08 45.46
CA ASP A 452 2.98 -21.45 45.84
C ASP A 452 1.87 -22.03 46.71
N SER A 453 1.32 -23.19 46.29
CA SER A 453 0.20 -23.82 46.98
C SER A 453 0.15 -25.30 46.64
N LYS A 454 -0.17 -26.12 47.67
CA LYS A 454 -0.45 -27.53 47.51
C LYS A 454 -1.67 -27.92 48.32
N PRO A 455 -2.46 -28.90 47.87
CA PRO A 455 -3.64 -29.34 48.62
C PRO A 455 -3.29 -29.78 50.05
N ASN A 456 -3.99 -29.22 51.03
CA ASN A 456 -3.84 -29.42 52.47
C ASN A 456 -2.48 -28.97 53.09
N GLU A 457 -1.67 -28.22 52.34
CA GLU A 457 -0.44 -27.60 52.86
C GLU A 457 -0.55 -26.08 53.01
N GLY A 458 -1.63 -25.48 52.45
CA GLY A 458 -1.88 -24.04 52.50
C GLY A 458 -1.46 -23.35 51.19
N THR A 459 -1.47 -22.00 51.24
CA THR A 459 -1.15 -21.13 50.10
C THR A 459 -0.22 -19.99 50.54
N SER A 460 0.73 -19.64 49.66
CA SER A 460 1.59 -18.47 49.82
C SER A 460 1.54 -17.61 48.58
N PHE A 461 1.16 -16.34 48.70
CA PHE A 461 1.20 -15.33 47.67
C PHE A 461 2.38 -14.39 47.93
N THR A 462 3.32 -14.30 47.01
CA THR A 462 4.48 -13.41 47.07
C THR A 462 4.33 -12.31 46.06
N LEU A 463 4.25 -11.07 46.50
CA LEU A 463 4.19 -9.85 45.72
C LEU A 463 5.55 -9.20 45.69
N THR A 464 6.04 -8.80 44.52
CA THR A 464 7.30 -8.07 44.37
C THR A 464 7.05 -6.73 43.71
N PHE A 465 7.23 -5.66 44.45
CA PHE A 465 7.06 -4.28 43.96
C PHE A 465 8.44 -3.67 43.69
N PRO A 466 8.66 -3.07 42.51
CA PRO A 466 9.91 -2.38 42.22
C PRO A 466 10.02 -1.11 43.07
N HIS A 467 11.21 -0.83 43.62
CA HIS A 467 11.47 0.34 44.48
C HIS A 467 11.55 1.64 43.69
N GLN A 468 11.86 1.59 42.39
CA GLN A 468 11.83 2.74 41.49
C GLN A 468 10.87 2.49 40.33
N PRO A 469 10.23 3.54 39.78
CA PRO A 469 9.52 3.39 38.53
C PRO A 469 10.50 2.86 37.49
N LEU A 470 10.15 1.75 36.86
CA LEU A 470 10.82 1.37 35.61
C LEU A 470 10.57 2.53 34.66
N ASP A 471 11.62 3.30 34.33
CA ASP A 471 11.57 4.25 33.23
C ASP A 471 11.22 3.43 31.97
N THR A 472 9.95 3.44 31.63
CA THR A 472 9.51 3.01 30.32
C THR A 472 10.04 4.06 29.35
N GLU A 473 11.24 3.83 28.81
CA GLU A 473 11.67 4.49 27.59
C GLU A 473 10.58 4.28 26.54
N GLU A 474 10.21 5.38 25.92
CA GLU A 474 9.19 5.62 24.91
C GLU A 474 9.21 4.65 23.69
#